data_81c7a47146824eed74fa72de92a34b2e
#
_entry.id   81c7a47146824eed74fa72de92a34b2e
#
_cell.length_a   1.000
_cell.length_b   1.000
_cell.length_c   1.000
_cell.angle_alpha   90.00
_cell.angle_beta   90.00
_cell.angle_gamma   90.00
#
_symmetry.space_group_name_H-M   'P 1'
#
loop_
_entity.id
_entity.type
_entity.pdbx_description
1 polymer ?
#
loop_
_entity_poly.entity_id
_entity_poly.type
_entity_poly.pdbx_seq_one_letter_code
_entity_poly.pdbx_strand_id
1 'polypeptide(L)'
;MGDPLLPGAGGGPANTAGGPIDRPQSPARLSHTSEKHPKVTLSELNMLRRHRELCDVVLNVGGRKIFAHRVILSACSPYFRAMFTGELEESRQTEVTIRDIDENAMELLIDFCYTAHIIVEESNVQTLLPAACLLQLVEIQDICCEFLKRQLDPTNCLGIRAFADTHSCRELLRIADKFTQHNFQEVMESEEFLLLPVGQLVDIICSDELNVRSEEQVFNAVMSWLKFNVSDRRQHLAQVLQHVRLPLLSPKFLVGTVGSDLLVRSDEACRDLVDEAKNYLLLPQERPLMQGPRTRHRKPTRRGEVLFAVGGWCSGDAIASVERFDPQTNDWKMVAPMSKRRCGVGVAVLNDLLYAVGGHDGQSYLNSIERYDPQTN
;
A
#
# COMPACT_ATOMS: atom_id res chain seq x y z
N MET A 1 94.51 42.74 11.04
CA MET A 1 95.67 42.06 11.67
C MET A 1 95.14 40.69 12.06
N GLY A 2 95.47 39.64 11.55
CA GLY A 2 96.52 39.04 10.83
C GLY A 2 96.12 37.56 10.77
N ASP A 3 96.08 37.04 9.57
CA ASP A 3 96.33 35.63 9.26
C ASP A 3 97.62 35.11 9.95
N PRO A 4 97.96 33.83 10.02
CA PRO A 4 97.76 32.83 9.02
C PRO A 4 97.73 31.33 9.46
N LEU A 5 97.53 30.46 8.45
CA LEU A 5 98.16 29.18 8.14
C LEU A 5 97.52 27.83 8.58
N LEU A 6 97.13 27.13 7.58
CA LEU A 6 97.14 25.67 7.41
C LEU A 6 98.49 25.01 7.69
N PRO A 7 98.68 23.68 7.89
CA PRO A 7 98.14 22.64 7.03
C PRO A 7 97.86 21.22 7.68
N GLY A 8 97.28 20.33 6.89
CA GLY A 8 97.77 18.95 6.75
C GLY A 8 96.90 17.79 7.08
N ALA A 9 96.39 17.20 6.04
CA ALA A 9 96.36 15.78 5.69
C ALA A 9 95.99 14.68 6.73
N GLY A 10 95.09 13.86 6.33
CA GLY A 10 95.21 12.42 6.48
C GLY A 10 94.11 11.69 7.21
N GLY A 11 93.46 10.79 6.47
CA GLY A 11 93.00 9.56 7.05
C GLY A 11 91.53 9.22 7.08
N GLY A 12 91.17 8.40 6.20
CA GLY A 12 90.35 7.20 6.24
C GLY A 12 88.93 7.15 6.77
N PRO A 13 88.09 6.33 6.19
CA PRO A 13 86.70 6.38 6.44
C PRO A 13 86.28 5.60 7.70
N ALA A 14 85.50 6.20 8.55
CA ALA A 14 84.79 5.49 9.62
C ALA A 14 83.32 5.28 9.24
N ASN A 15 82.99 4.06 8.98
CA ASN A 15 81.68 3.50 8.89
C ASN A 15 80.96 3.74 10.20
N THR A 16 79.93 4.58 10.21
CA THR A 16 78.96 4.59 11.30
C THR A 16 77.65 4.06 10.73
N ALA A 17 77.40 2.77 11.04
CA ALA A 17 76.12 2.09 10.86
C ALA A 17 75.04 2.88 11.56
N GLY A 18 74.12 3.48 10.77
CA GLY A 18 72.85 3.95 11.26
C GLY A 18 72.01 2.72 11.68
N GLY A 19 71.68 2.66 12.95
CA GLY A 19 70.82 1.69 13.53
C GLY A 19 69.44 1.73 12.86
N PRO A 20 68.73 0.62 12.76
CA PRO A 20 67.38 0.60 12.19
C PRO A 20 66.45 1.40 13.09
N ILE A 21 65.77 2.38 12.50
CA ILE A 21 64.67 3.08 13.13
C ILE A 21 63.60 2.01 13.35
N ASP A 22 63.41 1.61 14.59
CA ASP A 22 62.32 0.78 15.06
C ASP A 22 61.00 1.48 14.72
N ARG A 23 60.38 1.12 13.57
CA ARG A 23 59.00 1.44 13.32
C ARG A 23 58.20 0.64 14.33
N PRO A 24 57.31 1.24 15.12
CA PRO A 24 56.42 0.46 15.97
C PRO A 24 55.62 -0.47 15.07
N GLN A 25 55.90 -1.76 15.16
CA GLN A 25 55.10 -2.81 14.51
C GLN A 25 53.73 -2.73 15.18
N SER A 26 52.75 -2.17 14.46
CA SER A 26 51.32 -2.38 14.80
C SER A 26 51.12 -3.88 14.97
N PRO A 27 50.53 -4.33 16.09
CA PRO A 27 50.35 -5.73 16.29
C PRO A 27 49.62 -6.31 15.07
N ALA A 28 50.22 -7.30 14.44
CA ALA A 28 49.61 -7.98 13.27
C ALA A 28 48.30 -8.56 13.71
N ARG A 29 47.18 -7.89 13.39
CA ARG A 29 45.82 -8.27 13.75
C ARG A 29 45.13 -8.79 12.52
N LEU A 30 44.80 -10.07 12.51
CA LEU A 30 43.94 -10.73 11.49
C LEU A 30 42.52 -10.80 12.04
N SER A 31 41.55 -10.18 11.35
CA SER A 31 40.13 -10.33 11.63
C SER A 31 39.52 -11.26 10.58
N HIS A 32 38.75 -12.22 11.02
CA HIS A 32 38.03 -13.13 10.15
C HIS A 32 36.55 -13.19 10.57
N THR A 33 35.62 -13.03 9.61
CA THR A 33 34.18 -13.19 9.80
C THR A 33 33.71 -14.28 8.86
N SER A 34 33.12 -15.33 9.40
CA SER A 34 32.61 -16.46 8.60
C SER A 34 31.11 -16.25 8.30
N GLU A 35 30.77 -16.08 7.04
CA GLU A 35 29.37 -16.04 6.59
C GLU A 35 28.66 -17.40 6.62
N LYS A 36 29.44 -18.48 6.60
CA LYS A 36 28.91 -19.86 6.60
C LYS A 36 28.60 -20.36 8.01
N HIS A 37 29.36 -19.91 9.01
CA HIS A 37 29.26 -20.42 10.38
C HIS A 37 27.86 -20.30 10.99
N PRO A 38 27.14 -19.18 10.89
CA PRO A 38 25.78 -19.06 11.44
C PRO A 38 24.81 -20.05 10.78
N LYS A 39 24.89 -20.25 9.46
CA LYS A 39 24.02 -21.16 8.70
C LYS A 39 24.28 -22.63 9.09
N VAL A 40 25.53 -23.01 9.20
CA VAL A 40 25.92 -24.38 9.62
C VAL A 40 25.45 -24.63 11.05
N THR A 41 25.72 -23.71 11.98
CA THR A 41 25.31 -23.84 13.38
C THR A 41 23.79 -23.99 13.50
N LEU A 42 23.01 -23.18 12.78
CA LEU A 42 21.56 -23.24 12.80
C LEU A 42 21.04 -24.56 12.21
N SER A 43 21.67 -25.05 11.14
CA SER A 43 21.37 -26.37 10.54
C SER A 43 21.58 -27.50 11.53
N GLU A 44 22.70 -27.49 12.24
CA GLU A 44 23.01 -28.52 13.27
C GLU A 44 22.03 -28.46 14.45
N LEU A 45 21.65 -27.24 14.89
CA LEU A 45 20.62 -27.06 15.91
C LEU A 45 19.27 -27.61 15.46
N ASN A 46 18.91 -27.47 14.19
CA ASN A 46 17.71 -28.07 13.63
C ASN A 46 17.79 -29.62 13.60
N MET A 47 18.95 -30.17 13.31
CA MET A 47 19.15 -31.63 13.37
C MET A 47 18.97 -32.13 14.80
N LEU A 48 19.58 -31.49 15.82
CA LEU A 48 19.39 -31.81 17.22
C LEU A 48 17.90 -31.78 17.60
N ARG A 49 17.18 -30.72 17.19
CA ARG A 49 15.74 -30.61 17.42
C ARG A 49 14.96 -31.78 16.82
N ARG A 50 15.24 -32.13 15.57
CA ARG A 50 14.55 -33.25 14.87
C ARG A 50 14.79 -34.60 15.51
N HIS A 51 15.99 -34.81 16.08
CA HIS A 51 16.32 -36.00 16.87
C HIS A 51 15.88 -35.93 18.33
N ARG A 52 15.23 -34.79 18.74
CA ARG A 52 14.81 -34.52 20.13
C ARG A 52 15.98 -34.45 21.12
N GLU A 53 17.14 -34.11 20.64
CA GLU A 53 18.36 -33.98 21.44
C GLU A 53 18.44 -32.56 22.00
N LEU A 54 18.78 -32.50 23.30
CA LEU A 54 18.91 -31.22 24.04
C LEU A 54 17.65 -30.33 24.03
N CYS A 55 16.49 -30.84 23.56
CA CYS A 55 15.23 -30.09 23.62
C CYS A 55 14.78 -29.95 25.08
N ASP A 56 14.58 -28.72 25.51
CA ASP A 56 14.20 -28.36 26.88
C ASP A 56 12.76 -27.84 26.99
N VAL A 57 12.01 -27.81 25.85
CA VAL A 57 10.60 -27.48 25.82
C VAL A 57 9.86 -28.29 24.73
N VAL A 58 8.61 -28.63 25.04
CA VAL A 58 7.64 -29.22 24.10
C VAL A 58 6.43 -28.29 24.01
N LEU A 59 6.14 -27.80 22.81
CA LEU A 59 4.94 -27.00 22.56
C LEU A 59 3.79 -27.91 22.14
N ASN A 60 2.68 -27.86 22.89
CA ASN A 60 1.44 -28.57 22.57
C ASN A 60 0.50 -27.61 21.86
N VAL A 61 0.22 -27.85 20.58
CA VAL A 61 -0.62 -27.00 19.72
C VAL A 61 -1.63 -27.87 18.99
N GLY A 62 -2.92 -27.70 19.21
CA GLY A 62 -3.97 -28.47 18.56
C GLY A 62 -3.85 -30.00 18.73
N GLY A 63 -3.14 -30.48 19.79
CA GLY A 63 -2.85 -31.89 20.02
C GLY A 63 -1.51 -32.37 19.43
N ARG A 64 -0.82 -31.55 18.64
CA ARG A 64 0.51 -31.83 18.10
C ARG A 64 1.60 -31.41 19.08
N LYS A 65 2.63 -32.24 19.24
CA LYS A 65 3.80 -31.97 20.09
C LYS A 65 4.98 -31.53 19.23
N ILE A 66 5.45 -30.30 19.43
CA ILE A 66 6.60 -29.72 18.71
C ILE A 66 7.75 -29.57 19.72
N PHE A 67 8.84 -30.30 19.49
CA PHE A 67 10.04 -30.23 20.33
C PHE A 67 10.91 -29.05 19.90
N ALA A 68 11.47 -28.32 20.86
CA ALA A 68 12.26 -27.13 20.58
C ALA A 68 13.28 -26.83 21.70
N HIS A 69 14.14 -25.82 21.45
CA HIS A 69 15.07 -25.27 22.42
C HIS A 69 14.61 -23.86 22.82
N ARG A 70 14.40 -23.63 24.10
CA ARG A 70 13.95 -22.33 24.63
C ARG A 70 14.84 -21.17 24.18
N VAL A 71 16.15 -21.36 24.17
CA VAL A 71 17.10 -20.34 23.77
C VAL A 71 16.91 -19.91 22.33
N ILE A 72 16.64 -20.83 21.40
CA ILE A 72 16.41 -20.52 20.00
C ILE A 72 15.09 -19.76 19.82
N LEU A 73 14.01 -20.29 20.43
CA LEU A 73 12.71 -19.64 20.35
C LEU A 73 12.73 -18.22 20.97
N SER A 74 13.41 -18.05 22.10
CA SER A 74 13.55 -16.74 22.76
C SER A 74 14.42 -15.77 21.96
N ALA A 75 15.40 -16.27 21.19
CA ALA A 75 16.22 -15.45 20.32
C ALA A 75 15.44 -14.92 19.11
N CYS A 76 14.51 -15.74 18.58
CA CYS A 76 13.73 -15.40 17.37
C CYS A 76 12.45 -14.61 17.69
N SER A 77 11.82 -14.83 18.85
CA SER A 77 10.48 -14.35 19.18
C SER A 77 10.45 -13.64 20.55
N PRO A 78 10.07 -12.34 20.56
CA PRO A 78 9.83 -11.62 21.82
C PRO A 78 8.74 -12.28 22.69
N TYR A 79 7.73 -12.89 22.06
CA TYR A 79 6.69 -13.65 22.76
C TYR A 79 7.27 -14.82 23.55
N PHE A 80 8.07 -15.67 22.91
CA PHE A 80 8.74 -16.79 23.57
C PHE A 80 9.78 -16.33 24.60
N ARG A 81 10.47 -15.23 24.31
CA ARG A 81 11.40 -14.64 25.28
C ARG A 81 10.67 -14.26 26.56
N ALA A 82 9.57 -13.52 26.46
CA ALA A 82 8.77 -13.15 27.63
C ALA A 82 8.24 -14.37 28.38
N MET A 83 7.76 -15.39 27.66
CA MET A 83 7.24 -16.63 28.25
C MET A 83 8.30 -17.42 29.02
N PHE A 84 9.52 -17.54 28.49
CA PHE A 84 10.55 -18.43 29.06
C PHE A 84 11.50 -17.72 30.05
N THR A 85 11.62 -16.38 30.01
CA THR A 85 12.48 -15.61 30.90
C THR A 85 11.70 -14.88 31.99
N GLY A 86 10.37 -14.88 31.93
CA GLY A 86 9.50 -14.29 32.92
C GLY A 86 9.31 -15.14 34.18
N GLU A 87 8.56 -14.63 35.16
CA GLU A 87 8.16 -15.35 36.37
C GLU A 87 6.91 -16.23 36.17
N LEU A 88 6.49 -16.42 34.90
CA LEU A 88 5.32 -17.22 34.54
C LEU A 88 5.55 -18.72 34.82
N GLU A 89 4.48 -19.46 35.06
CA GLU A 89 4.54 -20.91 35.28
C GLU A 89 5.16 -21.64 34.08
N GLU A 90 4.88 -21.19 32.87
CA GLU A 90 5.40 -21.72 31.61
C GLU A 90 6.94 -21.66 31.51
N SER A 91 7.56 -20.74 32.26
CA SER A 91 9.02 -20.64 32.32
C SER A 91 9.68 -21.88 32.97
N ARG A 92 8.95 -22.64 33.78
CA ARG A 92 9.42 -23.80 34.52
C ARG A 92 8.89 -25.12 33.98
N GLN A 93 7.83 -25.12 33.17
CA GLN A 93 7.20 -26.33 32.63
C GLN A 93 7.95 -26.84 31.39
N THR A 94 8.19 -28.15 31.33
CA THR A 94 8.78 -28.79 30.14
C THR A 94 7.81 -28.89 28.96
N GLU A 95 6.50 -28.94 29.24
CA GLU A 95 5.44 -28.93 28.23
C GLU A 95 4.60 -27.66 28.37
N VAL A 96 4.43 -26.91 27.29
CA VAL A 96 3.67 -25.65 27.24
C VAL A 96 2.56 -25.78 26.21
N THR A 97 1.32 -25.51 26.60
CA THR A 97 0.18 -25.51 25.67
C THR A 97 -0.04 -24.13 25.09
N ILE A 98 0.06 -24.02 23.78
CA ILE A 98 -0.25 -22.81 23.03
C ILE A 98 -1.65 -22.96 22.43
N ARG A 99 -2.52 -21.97 22.72
CA ARG A 99 -3.90 -21.95 22.25
C ARG A 99 -4.04 -20.91 21.11
N ASP A 100 -5.12 -21.04 20.35
CA ASP A 100 -5.52 -20.08 19.33
C ASP A 100 -4.51 -19.91 18.18
N ILE A 101 -3.69 -20.96 17.92
CA ILE A 101 -2.81 -21.06 16.76
C ILE A 101 -3.10 -22.36 16.02
N ASP A 102 -3.11 -22.28 14.68
CA ASP A 102 -3.13 -23.45 13.81
C ASP A 102 -1.83 -24.27 13.97
N GLU A 103 -1.97 -25.58 14.08
CA GLU A 103 -0.83 -26.48 14.31
C GLU A 103 0.18 -26.53 13.17
N ASN A 104 -0.28 -26.40 11.92
CA ASN A 104 0.60 -26.37 10.74
C ASN A 104 1.32 -25.01 10.65
N ALA A 105 0.60 -23.91 10.91
CA ALA A 105 1.21 -22.60 10.98
C ALA A 105 2.31 -22.55 12.05
N MET A 106 2.04 -23.10 13.24
CA MET A 106 3.04 -23.15 14.31
C MET A 106 4.27 -23.95 13.87
N GLU A 107 4.09 -25.11 13.25
CA GLU A 107 5.22 -25.92 12.78
C GLU A 107 6.08 -25.19 11.77
N LEU A 108 5.46 -24.48 10.80
CA LEU A 108 6.16 -23.65 9.84
C LEU A 108 6.96 -22.51 10.50
N LEU A 109 6.38 -21.85 11.51
CA LEU A 109 7.04 -20.77 12.25
C LEU A 109 8.21 -21.27 13.10
N ILE A 110 8.05 -22.43 13.74
CA ILE A 110 9.15 -23.06 14.48
C ILE A 110 10.24 -23.52 13.50
N ASP A 111 9.89 -24.15 12.38
CA ASP A 111 10.87 -24.51 11.35
C ASP A 111 11.63 -23.30 10.83
N PHE A 112 10.94 -22.16 10.63
CA PHE A 112 11.60 -20.90 10.27
C PHE A 112 12.65 -20.46 11.29
N CYS A 113 12.37 -20.57 12.59
CA CYS A 113 13.33 -20.22 13.65
C CYS A 113 14.65 -21.00 13.54
N TYR A 114 14.65 -22.19 12.95
CA TYR A 114 15.83 -23.04 12.80
C TYR A 114 16.42 -23.05 11.39
N THR A 115 15.67 -22.66 10.37
CA THR A 115 16.10 -22.78 8.95
C THR A 115 16.23 -21.43 8.26
N ALA A 116 15.64 -20.37 8.81
CA ALA A 116 15.46 -19.06 8.16
C ALA A 116 14.79 -19.18 6.77
N HIS A 117 13.95 -20.22 6.59
CA HIS A 117 13.23 -20.45 5.34
C HIS A 117 11.75 -20.72 5.63
N ILE A 118 10.87 -20.07 4.88
CA ILE A 118 9.43 -20.27 4.92
C ILE A 118 8.82 -20.09 3.53
N ILE A 119 7.78 -20.83 3.24
CA ILE A 119 6.98 -20.70 2.03
C ILE A 119 5.62 -20.14 2.43
N VAL A 120 5.26 -18.98 1.87
CA VAL A 120 3.94 -18.37 2.04
C VAL A 120 3.15 -18.58 0.76
N GLU A 121 1.99 -19.17 0.89
CA GLU A 121 1.08 -19.49 -0.21
C GLU A 121 -0.39 -19.24 0.20
N GLU A 122 -1.29 -19.27 -0.76
CA GLU A 122 -2.71 -19.02 -0.53
C GLU A 122 -3.32 -19.96 0.52
N SER A 123 -2.88 -21.22 0.52
CA SER A 123 -3.36 -22.26 1.43
C SER A 123 -2.97 -22.05 2.89
N ASN A 124 -1.92 -21.27 3.19
CA ASN A 124 -1.39 -21.13 4.54
C ASN A 124 -1.37 -19.69 5.09
N VAL A 125 -1.44 -18.66 4.23
CA VAL A 125 -1.28 -17.26 4.65
C VAL A 125 -2.32 -16.83 5.70
N GLN A 126 -3.54 -17.37 5.61
CA GLN A 126 -4.64 -17.01 6.51
C GLN A 126 -4.45 -17.53 7.94
N THR A 127 -3.73 -18.63 8.13
CA THR A 127 -3.38 -19.17 9.45
C THR A 127 -2.00 -18.70 9.89
N LEU A 128 -1.09 -18.48 8.94
CA LEU A 128 0.29 -18.11 9.21
C LEU A 128 0.43 -16.66 9.72
N LEU A 129 -0.27 -15.69 9.10
CA LEU A 129 -0.19 -14.29 9.53
C LEU A 129 -0.68 -14.07 10.97
N PRO A 130 -1.85 -14.57 11.40
CA PRO A 130 -2.27 -14.47 12.81
C PRO A 130 -1.28 -15.08 13.77
N ALA A 131 -0.74 -16.26 13.45
CA ALA A 131 0.25 -16.94 14.27
C ALA A 131 1.56 -16.14 14.36
N ALA A 132 2.03 -15.59 13.25
CA ALA A 132 3.22 -14.72 13.21
C ALA A 132 3.01 -13.43 14.03
N CYS A 133 1.79 -12.85 13.99
CA CYS A 133 1.42 -11.69 14.80
C CYS A 133 1.46 -12.03 16.30
N LEU A 134 0.86 -13.15 16.72
CA LEU A 134 0.86 -13.57 18.11
C LEU A 134 2.29 -13.84 18.62
N LEU A 135 3.10 -14.53 17.83
CA LEU A 135 4.50 -14.85 18.18
C LEU A 135 5.46 -13.68 17.97
N GLN A 136 4.98 -12.53 17.46
CA GLN A 136 5.78 -11.33 17.17
C GLN A 136 6.97 -11.61 16.25
N LEU A 137 6.76 -12.46 15.23
CA LEU A 137 7.72 -12.76 14.18
C LEU A 137 7.55 -11.75 13.03
N VAL A 138 8.09 -10.55 13.20
CA VAL A 138 7.87 -9.40 12.32
C VAL A 138 8.24 -9.69 10.86
N GLU A 139 9.36 -10.37 10.62
CA GLU A 139 9.79 -10.73 9.28
C GLU A 139 8.74 -11.58 8.55
N ILE A 140 8.10 -12.51 9.25
CA ILE A 140 7.05 -13.36 8.67
C ILE A 140 5.75 -12.58 8.46
N GLN A 141 5.42 -11.67 9.38
CA GLN A 141 4.30 -10.74 9.19
C GLN A 141 4.48 -9.93 7.91
N ASP A 142 5.67 -9.35 7.70
CA ASP A 142 5.99 -8.53 6.53
C ASP A 142 5.89 -9.34 5.23
N ILE A 143 6.40 -10.58 5.21
CA ILE A 143 6.33 -11.47 4.04
C ILE A 143 4.87 -11.86 3.74
N CYS A 144 4.08 -12.20 4.76
CA CYS A 144 2.66 -12.51 4.58
C CYS A 144 1.88 -11.28 4.07
N CYS A 145 2.15 -10.09 4.62
CA CYS A 145 1.54 -8.86 4.14
C CYS A 145 1.94 -8.55 2.70
N GLU A 146 3.20 -8.75 2.34
CA GLU A 146 3.66 -8.56 0.95
C GLU A 146 3.03 -9.56 -0.03
N PHE A 147 2.83 -10.81 0.41
CA PHE A 147 2.09 -11.80 -0.37
C PHE A 147 0.65 -11.33 -0.62
N LEU A 148 -0.08 -10.94 0.45
CA LEU A 148 -1.47 -10.47 0.34
C LEU A 148 -1.61 -9.20 -0.51
N LYS A 149 -0.64 -8.28 -0.44
CA LYS A 149 -0.61 -7.09 -1.32
C LYS A 149 -0.57 -7.46 -2.80
N ARG A 150 0.20 -8.50 -3.16
CA ARG A 150 0.32 -8.97 -4.55
C ARG A 150 -0.94 -9.69 -5.05
N GLN A 151 -1.75 -10.21 -4.12
CA GLN A 151 -3.00 -10.92 -4.43
C GLN A 151 -4.24 -10.01 -4.42
N LEU A 152 -4.08 -8.68 -4.18
CA LEU A 152 -5.21 -7.76 -4.16
C LEU A 152 -5.93 -7.73 -5.51
N ASP A 153 -7.22 -8.00 -5.46
CA ASP A 153 -8.16 -8.01 -6.58
C ASP A 153 -9.50 -7.38 -6.13
N PRO A 154 -10.30 -6.80 -7.02
CA PRO A 154 -11.61 -6.24 -6.65
C PRO A 154 -12.57 -7.21 -5.94
N THR A 155 -12.39 -8.52 -6.13
CA THR A 155 -13.24 -9.55 -5.53
C THR A 155 -12.82 -9.98 -4.13
N ASN A 156 -11.58 -9.67 -3.70
CA ASN A 156 -11.01 -10.11 -2.41
C ASN A 156 -10.47 -8.96 -1.53
N CYS A 157 -10.45 -7.75 -2.04
CA CYS A 157 -9.79 -6.63 -1.36
C CYS A 157 -10.47 -6.24 -0.04
N LEU A 158 -11.78 -6.43 0.07
CA LEU A 158 -12.55 -6.13 1.29
C LEU A 158 -12.29 -7.18 2.38
N GLY A 159 -12.17 -8.45 2.00
CA GLY A 159 -11.75 -9.53 2.90
C GLY A 159 -10.33 -9.33 3.41
N ILE A 160 -9.39 -9.00 2.52
CA ILE A 160 -7.99 -8.68 2.91
C ILE A 160 -7.95 -7.45 3.82
N ARG A 161 -8.76 -6.42 3.54
CA ARG A 161 -8.89 -5.22 4.38
C ARG A 161 -9.32 -5.58 5.80
N ALA A 162 -10.42 -6.34 5.93
CA ALA A 162 -10.96 -6.77 7.22
C ALA A 162 -9.95 -7.65 8.00
N PHE A 163 -9.25 -8.52 7.30
CA PHE A 163 -8.21 -9.37 7.86
C PHE A 163 -7.02 -8.55 8.37
N ALA A 164 -6.57 -7.56 7.59
CA ALA A 164 -5.49 -6.65 8.00
C ALA A 164 -5.86 -5.81 9.22
N ASP A 165 -7.10 -5.34 9.31
CA ASP A 165 -7.61 -4.58 10.45
C ASP A 165 -7.64 -5.45 11.72
N THR A 166 -8.19 -6.65 11.63
CA THR A 166 -8.27 -7.63 12.74
C THR A 166 -6.89 -7.95 13.31
N HIS A 167 -5.88 -8.09 12.46
CA HIS A 167 -4.51 -8.43 12.87
C HIS A 167 -3.58 -7.22 13.02
N SER A 168 -4.14 -5.99 13.00
CA SER A 168 -3.40 -4.73 13.19
C SER A 168 -2.26 -4.52 12.19
N CYS A 169 -2.37 -5.08 10.99
CA CYS A 169 -1.42 -4.93 9.89
C CYS A 169 -1.64 -3.59 9.17
N ARG A 170 -1.22 -2.48 9.81
CA ARG A 170 -1.57 -1.10 9.39
C ARG A 170 -1.19 -0.77 7.94
N GLU A 171 -0.03 -1.23 7.49
CA GLU A 171 0.41 -0.94 6.12
C GLU A 171 -0.42 -1.71 5.08
N LEU A 172 -0.74 -2.98 5.34
CA LEU A 172 -1.62 -3.78 4.49
C LEU A 172 -3.03 -3.18 4.45
N LEU A 173 -3.56 -2.77 5.62
CA LEU A 173 -4.85 -2.10 5.73
C LEU A 173 -4.88 -0.83 4.87
N ARG A 174 -3.88 0.04 4.99
CA ARG A 174 -3.76 1.28 4.20
C ARG A 174 -3.72 1.01 2.69
N ILE A 175 -3.04 -0.05 2.28
CA ILE A 175 -2.93 -0.43 0.85
C ILE A 175 -4.26 -1.01 0.36
N ALA A 176 -4.92 -1.85 1.15
CA ALA A 176 -6.23 -2.41 0.82
C ALA A 176 -7.31 -1.31 0.73
N ASP A 177 -7.30 -0.33 1.65
CA ASP A 177 -8.17 0.85 1.59
C ASP A 177 -7.98 1.64 0.30
N LYS A 178 -6.73 1.96 -0.05
CA LYS A 178 -6.42 2.67 -1.30
C LYS A 178 -6.81 1.88 -2.54
N PHE A 179 -6.60 0.57 -2.52
CA PHE A 179 -6.99 -0.31 -3.62
C PHE A 179 -8.51 -0.31 -3.79
N THR A 180 -9.26 -0.46 -2.68
CA THR A 180 -10.73 -0.43 -2.67
C THR A 180 -11.28 0.90 -3.20
N GLN A 181 -10.73 2.03 -2.74
CA GLN A 181 -11.15 3.36 -3.18
C GLN A 181 -10.86 3.58 -4.66
N HIS A 182 -9.73 3.10 -5.14
CA HIS A 182 -9.30 3.26 -6.53
C HIS A 182 -10.14 2.41 -7.49
N ASN A 183 -10.43 1.16 -7.11
CA ASN A 183 -11.15 0.18 -7.95
C ASN A 183 -12.64 0.06 -7.55
N PHE A 184 -13.20 1.09 -6.91
CA PHE A 184 -14.55 1.01 -6.35
C PHE A 184 -15.63 0.60 -7.35
N GLN A 185 -15.48 0.96 -8.63
CA GLN A 185 -16.44 0.60 -9.67
C GLN A 185 -16.56 -0.92 -9.86
N GLU A 186 -15.47 -1.66 -9.69
CA GLU A 186 -15.44 -3.13 -9.79
C GLU A 186 -15.77 -3.75 -8.43
N VAL A 187 -15.27 -3.15 -7.34
CA VAL A 187 -15.52 -3.64 -5.97
C VAL A 187 -17.00 -3.61 -5.60
N MET A 188 -17.76 -2.59 -6.02
CA MET A 188 -19.18 -2.49 -5.70
C MET A 188 -20.04 -3.58 -6.36
N GLU A 189 -19.51 -4.29 -7.37
CA GLU A 189 -20.16 -5.41 -8.05
C GLU A 189 -19.82 -6.76 -7.41
N SER A 190 -18.87 -6.80 -6.47
CA SER A 190 -18.43 -8.02 -5.80
C SER A 190 -19.44 -8.51 -4.73
N GLU A 191 -19.43 -9.82 -4.46
CA GLU A 191 -20.23 -10.39 -3.37
C GLU A 191 -19.76 -9.87 -2.00
N GLU A 192 -18.46 -9.66 -1.81
CA GLU A 192 -17.91 -9.12 -0.56
C GLU A 192 -18.49 -7.75 -0.23
N PHE A 193 -18.75 -6.90 -1.24
CA PHE A 193 -19.36 -5.59 -1.02
C PHE A 193 -20.79 -5.73 -0.47
N LEU A 194 -21.56 -6.66 -0.97
CA LEU A 194 -22.92 -6.91 -0.49
C LEU A 194 -22.97 -7.45 0.94
N LEU A 195 -21.88 -8.05 1.41
CA LEU A 195 -21.75 -8.62 2.75
C LEU A 195 -21.17 -7.64 3.79
N LEU A 196 -20.77 -6.43 3.38
CA LEU A 196 -20.16 -5.45 4.27
C LEU A 196 -21.06 -5.13 5.48
N PRO A 197 -20.47 -5.05 6.69
CA PRO A 197 -21.09 -4.38 7.83
C PRO A 197 -21.32 -2.90 7.54
N VAL A 198 -22.39 -2.32 8.10
CA VAL A 198 -22.76 -0.91 7.85
C VAL A 198 -21.64 0.07 8.15
N GLY A 199 -20.86 -0.13 9.22
CA GLY A 199 -19.74 0.73 9.57
C GLY A 199 -18.66 0.76 8.49
N GLN A 200 -18.28 -0.42 7.98
CA GLN A 200 -17.27 -0.52 6.92
C GLN A 200 -17.77 0.07 5.58
N LEU A 201 -19.05 -0.11 5.25
CA LEU A 201 -19.64 0.54 4.09
C LEU A 201 -19.55 2.06 4.20
N VAL A 202 -19.90 2.62 5.38
CA VAL A 202 -19.83 4.06 5.66
C VAL A 202 -18.39 4.56 5.52
N ASP A 203 -17.40 3.85 6.08
CA ASP A 203 -15.98 4.20 5.99
C ASP A 203 -15.51 4.32 4.53
N ILE A 204 -15.97 3.42 3.67
CA ILE A 204 -15.62 3.43 2.25
C ILE A 204 -16.28 4.61 1.53
N ILE A 205 -17.61 4.76 1.66
CA ILE A 205 -18.36 5.76 0.88
C ILE A 205 -18.18 7.19 1.38
N CYS A 206 -17.74 7.41 2.62
CA CYS A 206 -17.47 8.76 3.13
C CYS A 206 -16.16 9.34 2.56
N SER A 207 -15.25 8.52 2.05
CA SER A 207 -13.95 8.94 1.56
C SER A 207 -14.04 9.93 0.39
N ASP A 208 -13.28 11.02 0.47
CA ASP A 208 -13.12 11.96 -0.66
C ASP A 208 -12.32 11.35 -1.83
N GLU A 209 -11.52 10.31 -1.56
CA GLU A 209 -10.63 9.67 -2.56
C GLU A 209 -11.34 8.58 -3.38
N LEU A 210 -12.63 8.31 -3.12
CA LEU A 210 -13.40 7.28 -3.81
C LEU A 210 -13.46 7.55 -5.32
N ASN A 211 -12.96 6.62 -6.13
CA ASN A 211 -12.92 6.75 -7.58
C ASN A 211 -14.26 6.32 -8.20
N VAL A 212 -15.11 7.29 -8.46
CA VAL A 212 -16.41 7.12 -9.12
C VAL A 212 -16.57 8.15 -10.23
N ARG A 213 -17.30 7.79 -11.26
CA ARG A 213 -17.63 8.70 -12.38
C ARG A 213 -18.69 9.73 -11.97
N SER A 214 -19.60 9.32 -11.11
CA SER A 214 -20.67 10.17 -10.59
C SER A 214 -21.16 9.64 -9.24
N GLU A 215 -21.80 10.50 -8.44
CA GLU A 215 -22.46 10.07 -7.21
C GLU A 215 -23.65 9.12 -7.44
N GLU A 216 -24.15 9.03 -8.66
CA GLU A 216 -25.17 8.07 -9.06
C GLU A 216 -24.69 6.63 -8.86
N GLN A 217 -23.39 6.36 -9.11
CA GLN A 217 -22.80 5.03 -8.85
C GLN A 217 -22.78 4.72 -7.35
N VAL A 218 -22.44 5.71 -6.51
CA VAL A 218 -22.42 5.52 -5.05
C VAL A 218 -23.84 5.26 -4.54
N PHE A 219 -24.83 6.00 -5.02
CA PHE A 219 -26.23 5.75 -4.68
C PHE A 219 -26.67 4.33 -5.07
N ASN A 220 -26.36 3.91 -6.29
CA ASN A 220 -26.72 2.58 -6.77
C ASN A 220 -26.04 1.47 -5.95
N ALA A 221 -24.76 1.64 -5.59
CA ALA A 221 -24.04 0.70 -4.74
C ALA A 221 -24.68 0.58 -3.34
N VAL A 222 -25.04 1.71 -2.73
CA VAL A 222 -25.73 1.73 -1.44
C VAL A 222 -27.09 1.04 -1.52
N MET A 223 -27.86 1.29 -2.58
CA MET A 223 -29.17 0.66 -2.77
C MET A 223 -29.05 -0.83 -3.06
N SER A 224 -28.04 -1.28 -3.78
CA SER A 224 -27.76 -2.71 -3.98
C SER A 224 -27.43 -3.40 -2.68
N TRP A 225 -26.54 -2.81 -1.87
CA TRP A 225 -26.21 -3.30 -0.52
C TRP A 225 -27.45 -3.37 0.37
N LEU A 226 -28.29 -2.33 0.37
CA LEU A 226 -29.52 -2.31 1.16
C LEU A 226 -30.50 -3.38 0.73
N LYS A 227 -30.74 -3.52 -0.60
CA LYS A 227 -31.69 -4.46 -1.19
C LYS A 227 -31.27 -5.91 -1.03
N PHE A 228 -30.01 -6.19 -0.79
CA PHE A 228 -29.51 -7.54 -0.51
C PHE A 228 -30.13 -8.14 0.77
N ASN A 229 -30.39 -7.32 1.81
CA ASN A 229 -31.10 -7.72 3.03
C ASN A 229 -31.91 -6.55 3.60
N VAL A 230 -33.06 -6.28 3.01
CA VAL A 230 -33.90 -5.13 3.38
C VAL A 230 -34.39 -5.20 4.82
N SER A 231 -34.74 -6.41 5.32
CA SER A 231 -35.29 -6.58 6.66
C SER A 231 -34.35 -6.05 7.75
N ASP A 232 -33.05 -6.35 7.64
CA ASP A 232 -32.07 -5.97 8.66
C ASP A 232 -31.44 -4.61 8.39
N ARG A 233 -31.37 -4.19 7.10
CA ARG A 233 -30.60 -3.02 6.69
C ARG A 233 -31.43 -1.74 6.53
N ARG A 234 -32.75 -1.86 6.44
CA ARG A 234 -33.64 -0.69 6.27
C ARG A 234 -33.44 0.37 7.36
N GLN A 235 -33.22 -0.03 8.59
CA GLN A 235 -32.97 0.86 9.72
C GLN A 235 -31.70 1.71 9.55
N HIS A 236 -30.76 1.30 8.71
CA HIS A 236 -29.50 1.98 8.43
C HIS A 236 -29.54 2.88 7.20
N LEU A 237 -30.68 2.95 6.48
CA LEU A 237 -30.78 3.68 5.21
C LEU A 237 -30.37 5.13 5.36
N ALA A 238 -30.93 5.87 6.31
CA ALA A 238 -30.60 7.27 6.53
C ALA A 238 -29.12 7.45 6.94
N GLN A 239 -28.62 6.56 7.80
CA GLN A 239 -27.21 6.56 8.22
C GLN A 239 -26.25 6.41 7.04
N VAL A 240 -26.58 5.59 6.05
CA VAL A 240 -25.71 5.39 4.89
C VAL A 240 -25.95 6.47 3.84
N LEU A 241 -27.22 6.84 3.57
CA LEU A 241 -27.58 7.81 2.56
C LEU A 241 -27.02 9.21 2.80
N GLN A 242 -26.83 9.61 4.06
CA GLN A 242 -26.19 10.88 4.40
C GLN A 242 -24.75 11.04 3.88
N HIS A 243 -24.07 9.93 3.56
CA HIS A 243 -22.71 9.93 3.00
C HIS A 243 -22.69 9.90 1.46
N VAL A 244 -23.84 9.72 0.83
CA VAL A 244 -24.02 9.92 -0.61
C VAL A 244 -24.21 11.42 -0.85
N ARG A 245 -23.48 11.99 -1.79
CA ARG A 245 -23.49 13.43 -2.07
C ARG A 245 -24.67 13.79 -2.98
N LEU A 246 -25.89 13.61 -2.47
CA LEU A 246 -27.14 13.82 -3.21
C LEU A 246 -27.22 15.18 -3.93
N PRO A 247 -26.70 16.32 -3.36
CA PRO A 247 -26.67 17.60 -4.06
C PRO A 247 -25.85 17.62 -5.36
N LEU A 248 -24.99 16.62 -5.57
CA LEU A 248 -24.14 16.49 -6.77
C LEU A 248 -24.74 15.54 -7.83
N LEU A 249 -25.90 14.95 -7.57
CA LEU A 249 -26.62 14.13 -8.54
C LEU A 249 -27.22 14.99 -9.66
N SER A 250 -27.43 14.38 -10.84
CA SER A 250 -28.21 15.04 -11.87
C SER A 250 -29.67 15.26 -11.40
N PRO A 251 -30.31 16.41 -11.73
CA PRO A 251 -31.70 16.68 -11.34
C PRO A 251 -32.65 15.58 -11.77
N LYS A 252 -32.44 14.99 -12.94
CA LYS A 252 -33.24 13.89 -13.47
C LYS A 252 -33.13 12.64 -12.59
N PHE A 253 -31.90 12.29 -12.16
CA PHE A 253 -31.67 11.12 -11.32
C PHE A 253 -32.20 11.34 -9.90
N LEU A 254 -31.95 12.52 -9.33
CA LEU A 254 -32.44 12.87 -7.99
C LEU A 254 -33.98 12.78 -7.88
N VAL A 255 -34.71 13.34 -8.85
CA VAL A 255 -36.17 13.33 -8.82
C VAL A 255 -36.74 11.99 -9.30
N GLY A 256 -36.22 11.46 -10.41
CA GLY A 256 -36.79 10.29 -11.09
C GLY A 256 -36.39 8.97 -10.46
N THR A 257 -35.24 8.86 -9.79
CA THR A 257 -34.75 7.63 -9.19
C THR A 257 -34.76 7.70 -7.67
N VAL A 258 -34.00 8.63 -7.08
CA VAL A 258 -33.87 8.75 -5.62
C VAL A 258 -35.22 9.13 -4.98
N GLY A 259 -35.85 10.19 -5.46
CA GLY A 259 -37.11 10.71 -4.93
C GLY A 259 -38.32 9.83 -5.21
N SER A 260 -38.22 8.87 -6.12
CA SER A 260 -39.28 7.92 -6.42
C SER A 260 -39.11 6.57 -5.71
N ASP A 261 -37.92 6.27 -5.15
CA ASP A 261 -37.67 5.01 -4.45
C ASP A 261 -38.52 4.91 -3.17
N LEU A 262 -39.23 3.81 -3.02
CA LEU A 262 -40.19 3.63 -1.92
C LEU A 262 -39.52 3.57 -0.55
N LEU A 263 -38.30 3.05 -0.45
CA LEU A 263 -37.57 2.97 0.81
C LEU A 263 -37.13 4.38 1.25
N VAL A 264 -36.64 5.19 0.34
CA VAL A 264 -36.26 6.58 0.59
C VAL A 264 -37.48 7.41 0.98
N ARG A 265 -38.60 7.25 0.26
CA ARG A 265 -39.85 8.00 0.55
C ARG A 265 -40.50 7.62 1.87
N SER A 266 -40.32 6.38 2.33
CA SER A 266 -40.93 5.91 3.58
C SER A 266 -40.20 6.35 4.83
N ASP A 267 -38.98 6.88 4.71
CA ASP A 267 -38.14 7.33 5.80
C ASP A 267 -38.06 8.87 5.84
N GLU A 268 -38.33 9.48 7.00
CA GLU A 268 -38.39 10.92 7.15
C GLU A 268 -37.01 11.58 6.97
N ALA A 269 -35.97 11.02 7.62
CA ALA A 269 -34.62 11.54 7.51
C ALA A 269 -34.06 11.44 6.08
N CYS A 270 -34.45 10.38 5.34
CA CYS A 270 -34.08 10.25 3.93
C CYS A 270 -34.78 11.30 3.06
N ARG A 271 -36.06 11.64 3.35
CA ARG A 271 -36.77 12.73 2.64
C ARG A 271 -36.09 14.08 2.87
N ASP A 272 -35.68 14.37 4.11
CA ASP A 272 -34.98 15.63 4.44
C ASP A 272 -33.67 15.75 3.65
N LEU A 273 -32.89 14.66 3.50
CA LEU A 273 -31.68 14.64 2.68
C LEU A 273 -31.97 14.90 1.19
N VAL A 274 -33.07 14.36 0.69
CA VAL A 274 -33.49 14.58 -0.72
C VAL A 274 -33.95 16.04 -0.91
N ASP A 275 -34.67 16.61 0.04
CA ASP A 275 -35.14 18.01 -0.04
C ASP A 275 -33.97 18.98 0.12
N GLU A 276 -32.99 18.70 0.99
CA GLU A 276 -31.73 19.46 1.02
C GLU A 276 -31.06 19.50 -0.37
N ALA A 277 -30.95 18.31 -1.01
CA ALA A 277 -30.35 18.20 -2.34
C ALA A 277 -31.14 18.96 -3.42
N LYS A 278 -32.49 18.91 -3.37
CA LYS A 278 -33.34 19.69 -4.26
C LYS A 278 -33.13 21.18 -4.06
N ASN A 279 -33.10 21.68 -2.80
CA ASN A 279 -32.88 23.09 -2.48
C ASN A 279 -31.51 23.55 -3.03
N TYR A 280 -30.44 22.75 -2.87
CA TYR A 280 -29.13 23.07 -3.44
C TYR A 280 -29.17 23.23 -4.96
N LEU A 281 -29.95 22.39 -5.66
CA LEU A 281 -30.08 22.44 -7.12
C LEU A 281 -30.96 23.61 -7.59
N LEU A 282 -32.06 23.87 -6.87
CA LEU A 282 -33.07 24.90 -7.25
C LEU A 282 -32.66 26.34 -6.90
N LEU A 283 -31.79 26.52 -5.89
CA LEU A 283 -31.39 27.82 -5.36
C LEU A 283 -29.90 28.10 -5.60
N PRO A 284 -29.44 28.31 -6.84
CA PRO A 284 -28.00 28.48 -7.14
C PRO A 284 -27.35 29.64 -6.38
N GLN A 285 -28.12 30.72 -6.12
CA GLN A 285 -27.68 31.91 -5.39
C GLN A 285 -27.41 31.63 -3.91
N GLU A 286 -28.01 30.60 -3.33
CA GLU A 286 -27.85 30.24 -1.92
C GLU A 286 -26.78 29.16 -1.68
N ARG A 287 -26.25 28.55 -2.75
CA ARG A 287 -25.22 27.50 -2.66
C ARG A 287 -23.99 27.86 -1.80
N PRO A 288 -23.51 29.13 -1.78
CA PRO A 288 -22.43 29.51 -0.88
C PRO A 288 -22.73 29.28 0.61
N LEU A 289 -24.01 29.37 1.00
CA LEU A 289 -24.49 29.13 2.36
C LEU A 289 -24.73 27.67 2.67
N MET A 290 -24.85 26.81 1.62
CA MET A 290 -25.14 25.39 1.71
C MET A 290 -23.86 24.53 1.57
N GLN A 291 -22.69 25.11 1.76
CA GLN A 291 -21.42 24.36 1.61
C GLN A 291 -21.20 23.39 2.77
N GLY A 292 -20.88 22.13 2.44
CA GLY A 292 -20.65 21.09 3.40
C GLY A 292 -19.99 19.84 2.79
N PRO A 293 -19.83 18.77 3.56
CA PRO A 293 -19.24 17.53 3.05
C PRO A 293 -19.99 16.94 1.84
N ARG A 294 -21.33 17.08 1.81
CA ARG A 294 -22.18 16.56 0.73
C ARG A 294 -22.18 17.41 -0.54
N THR A 295 -21.72 18.64 -0.48
CA THR A 295 -21.65 19.54 -1.65
C THR A 295 -20.25 19.63 -2.26
N ARG A 296 -19.27 18.96 -1.65
CA ARG A 296 -17.89 18.89 -2.15
C ARG A 296 -17.74 17.73 -3.12
N HIS A 297 -17.10 17.96 -4.28
CA HIS A 297 -16.75 16.88 -5.20
C HIS A 297 -15.68 15.98 -4.60
N ARG A 298 -15.75 14.68 -4.92
CA ARG A 298 -14.69 13.74 -4.58
C ARG A 298 -13.42 14.08 -5.36
N LYS A 299 -12.28 13.78 -4.77
CA LYS A 299 -10.96 14.01 -5.34
C LYS A 299 -10.21 12.66 -5.36
N PRO A 300 -10.58 11.73 -6.25
CA PRO A 300 -9.92 10.45 -6.30
C PRO A 300 -8.44 10.63 -6.61
N THR A 301 -7.60 9.93 -5.87
CA THR A 301 -6.17 9.82 -6.19
C THR A 301 -6.06 8.93 -7.42
N ARG A 302 -6.09 9.56 -8.61
CA ARG A 302 -6.00 8.82 -9.87
C ARG A 302 -4.60 8.24 -10.01
N ARG A 303 -4.47 6.93 -9.95
CA ARG A 303 -3.29 6.25 -10.48
C ARG A 303 -3.35 6.39 -11.99
N GLY A 304 -2.32 7.02 -12.57
CA GLY A 304 -2.21 7.17 -14.02
C GLY A 304 -2.67 8.52 -14.55
N GLU A 305 -2.75 9.58 -13.73
CA GLU A 305 -2.74 10.93 -14.28
C GLU A 305 -1.47 11.11 -15.09
N VAL A 306 -1.65 11.45 -16.35
CA VAL A 306 -0.58 11.70 -17.29
C VAL A 306 -0.67 13.12 -17.79
N LEU A 307 0.47 13.71 -18.08
CA LEU A 307 0.52 15.05 -18.66
C LEU A 307 0.63 14.93 -20.18
N PHE A 308 -0.09 15.78 -20.91
CA PHE A 308 0.06 15.86 -22.35
C PHE A 308 0.65 17.22 -22.75
N ALA A 309 1.69 17.18 -23.58
CA ALA A 309 2.19 18.34 -24.31
C ALA A 309 1.63 18.30 -25.73
N VAL A 310 0.82 19.32 -26.08
CA VAL A 310 0.03 19.31 -27.33
C VAL A 310 0.47 20.45 -28.23
N GLY A 311 1.01 20.13 -29.39
CA GLY A 311 1.44 21.12 -30.37
C GLY A 311 2.53 22.05 -29.86
N GLY A 312 2.53 23.27 -30.33
CA GLY A 312 3.49 24.30 -29.95
C GLY A 312 4.26 24.84 -31.15
N TRP A 313 5.31 25.62 -30.88
CA TRP A 313 6.18 26.23 -31.91
C TRP A 313 7.60 25.67 -31.74
N CYS A 314 8.14 25.11 -32.80
CA CYS A 314 9.49 24.55 -32.80
C CYS A 314 10.20 24.84 -34.14
N SER A 315 11.46 25.27 -34.06
CA SER A 315 12.32 25.49 -35.26
C SER A 315 11.71 26.40 -36.31
N GLY A 316 10.91 27.41 -35.90
CA GLY A 316 10.32 28.40 -36.79
C GLY A 316 9.00 27.98 -37.44
N ASP A 317 8.36 26.91 -36.98
CA ASP A 317 7.07 26.45 -37.46
C ASP A 317 6.18 25.87 -36.34
N ALA A 318 4.86 25.87 -36.58
CA ALA A 318 3.92 25.18 -35.71
C ALA A 318 4.07 23.65 -35.85
N ILE A 319 3.88 22.90 -34.77
CA ILE A 319 3.99 21.44 -34.78
C ILE A 319 2.65 20.77 -34.50
N ALA A 320 2.50 19.54 -34.99
CA ALA A 320 1.31 18.70 -34.76
C ALA A 320 1.54 17.60 -33.73
N SER A 321 2.75 17.49 -33.21
CA SER A 321 3.11 16.43 -32.28
C SER A 321 2.35 16.54 -30.94
N VAL A 322 2.07 15.39 -30.38
CA VAL A 322 1.50 15.26 -29.04
C VAL A 322 2.38 14.27 -28.26
N GLU A 323 2.80 14.66 -27.07
CA GLU A 323 3.60 13.83 -26.17
C GLU A 323 2.86 13.59 -24.87
N ARG A 324 2.98 12.37 -24.36
CA ARG A 324 2.43 11.94 -23.08
C ARG A 324 3.57 11.69 -22.09
N PHE A 325 3.50 12.36 -20.94
CA PHE A 325 4.37 12.10 -19.80
C PHE A 325 3.68 11.21 -18.80
N ASP A 326 4.34 10.14 -18.38
CA ASP A 326 3.89 9.25 -17.32
C ASP A 326 4.74 9.49 -16.06
N PRO A 327 4.15 10.06 -14.99
CA PRO A 327 4.89 10.35 -13.76
C PRO A 327 5.38 9.10 -13.03
N GLN A 328 4.78 7.92 -13.28
CA GLN A 328 5.21 6.67 -12.63
C GLN A 328 6.50 6.13 -13.23
N THR A 329 6.63 6.21 -14.56
CA THR A 329 7.84 5.77 -15.27
C THR A 329 8.83 6.91 -15.49
N ASN A 330 8.42 8.15 -15.20
CA ASN A 330 9.18 9.39 -15.48
C ASN A 330 9.64 9.47 -16.95
N ASP A 331 8.76 9.10 -17.86
CA ASP A 331 9.08 8.95 -19.28
C ASP A 331 8.09 9.72 -20.16
N TRP A 332 8.61 10.30 -21.26
CA TRP A 332 7.84 10.96 -22.31
C TRP A 332 7.70 10.03 -23.51
N LYS A 333 6.48 9.88 -24.02
CA LYS A 333 6.18 9.07 -25.20
C LYS A 333 5.40 9.88 -26.21
N MET A 334 5.82 9.81 -27.49
CA MET A 334 5.03 10.30 -28.59
C MET A 334 3.74 9.48 -28.72
N VAL A 335 2.62 10.17 -28.91
CA VAL A 335 1.31 9.57 -29.19
C VAL A 335 0.81 10.05 -30.56
N ALA A 336 -0.40 9.64 -30.95
CA ALA A 336 -0.97 10.05 -32.22
C ALA A 336 -0.94 11.59 -32.38
N PRO A 337 -0.36 12.11 -33.48
CA PRO A 337 -0.30 13.55 -33.71
C PRO A 337 -1.67 14.12 -34.11
N MET A 338 -1.84 15.42 -33.93
CA MET A 338 -2.98 16.14 -34.51
C MET A 338 -2.96 16.12 -36.05
N SER A 339 -4.13 16.24 -36.65
CA SER A 339 -4.25 16.32 -38.10
C SER A 339 -3.69 17.63 -38.67
N LYS A 340 -3.66 18.68 -37.84
CA LYS A 340 -3.12 20.01 -38.17
C LYS A 340 -2.06 20.44 -37.18
N ARG A 341 -1.07 21.19 -37.69
CA ARG A 341 -0.11 21.88 -36.84
C ARG A 341 -0.83 22.97 -36.04
N ARG A 342 -0.53 23.07 -34.74
CA ARG A 342 -1.17 24.06 -33.88
C ARG A 342 -0.17 24.62 -32.86
N CYS A 343 0.07 25.91 -32.90
CA CYS A 343 0.70 26.64 -31.82
C CYS A 343 -0.34 27.53 -31.11
N GLY A 344 -0.14 27.88 -29.84
CA GLY A 344 -1.11 28.63 -29.06
C GLY A 344 -2.48 27.95 -29.00
N VAL A 345 -2.52 26.63 -29.02
CA VAL A 345 -3.72 25.81 -29.00
C VAL A 345 -4.31 25.78 -27.56
N GLY A 346 -5.61 25.90 -27.44
CA GLY A 346 -6.33 25.65 -26.19
C GLY A 346 -6.49 24.16 -25.96
N VAL A 347 -6.17 23.68 -24.75
CA VAL A 347 -6.27 22.25 -24.40
C VAL A 347 -7.19 22.08 -23.20
N ALA A 348 -8.11 21.11 -23.28
CA ALA A 348 -9.01 20.75 -22.18
C ALA A 348 -9.29 19.24 -22.17
N VAL A 349 -9.62 18.72 -20.99
CA VAL A 349 -10.07 17.34 -20.83
C VAL A 349 -11.56 17.35 -20.51
N LEU A 350 -12.33 16.54 -21.24
CA LEU A 350 -13.75 16.35 -21.01
C LEU A 350 -14.09 14.87 -21.22
N ASN A 351 -14.68 14.22 -20.22
CA ASN A 351 -15.06 12.79 -20.25
C ASN A 351 -13.86 11.88 -20.66
N ASP A 352 -12.72 12.10 -20.02
CA ASP A 352 -11.46 11.38 -20.27
C ASP A 352 -10.90 11.48 -21.69
N LEU A 353 -11.43 12.37 -22.49
CA LEU A 353 -10.94 12.71 -23.84
C LEU A 353 -10.22 14.05 -23.81
N LEU A 354 -9.12 14.13 -24.55
CA LEU A 354 -8.33 15.36 -24.69
C LEU A 354 -8.79 16.13 -25.94
N TYR A 355 -9.08 17.41 -25.76
CA TYR A 355 -9.51 18.29 -26.83
C TYR A 355 -8.47 19.35 -27.11
N ALA A 356 -8.14 19.54 -28.38
CA ALA A 356 -7.29 20.63 -28.90
C ALA A 356 -8.15 21.61 -29.68
N VAL A 357 -8.24 22.86 -29.24
CA VAL A 357 -9.16 23.85 -29.77
C VAL A 357 -8.40 25.02 -30.37
N GLY A 358 -8.66 25.33 -31.62
CA GLY A 358 -8.11 26.48 -32.30
C GLY A 358 -6.58 26.47 -32.46
N GLY A 359 -5.94 27.58 -32.14
CA GLY A 359 -4.52 27.81 -32.35
C GLY A 359 -4.19 28.39 -33.75
N HIS A 360 -2.90 28.38 -34.14
CA HIS A 360 -2.37 28.90 -35.38
C HIS A 360 -1.46 27.87 -36.01
N ASP A 361 -1.57 27.66 -37.34
CA ASP A 361 -0.83 26.62 -38.06
C ASP A 361 0.52 27.09 -38.65
N GLY A 362 0.89 28.32 -38.38
CA GLY A 362 2.04 29.01 -38.98
C GLY A 362 1.63 29.97 -40.09
N GLN A 363 0.44 29.80 -40.67
CA GLN A 363 -0.09 30.66 -41.76
C GLN A 363 -1.41 31.37 -41.38
N SER A 364 -2.29 30.68 -40.64
CA SER A 364 -3.62 31.19 -40.33
C SER A 364 -4.11 30.69 -38.93
N TYR A 365 -5.05 31.43 -38.35
CA TYR A 365 -5.78 30.97 -37.17
C TYR A 365 -6.76 29.86 -37.53
N LEU A 366 -6.85 28.88 -36.66
CA LEU A 366 -7.67 27.69 -36.86
C LEU A 366 -9.00 27.83 -36.11
N ASN A 367 -10.11 27.49 -36.76
CA ASN A 367 -11.45 27.41 -36.21
C ASN A 367 -11.92 25.97 -35.95
N SER A 368 -11.00 25.01 -35.97
CA SER A 368 -11.28 23.59 -35.83
C SER A 368 -10.88 23.05 -34.46
N ILE A 369 -11.57 21.97 -34.04
CA ILE A 369 -11.32 21.22 -32.82
C ILE A 369 -10.93 19.81 -33.21
N GLU A 370 -9.97 19.25 -32.49
CA GLU A 370 -9.61 17.83 -32.57
C GLU A 370 -9.76 17.16 -31.24
N ARG A 371 -10.11 15.90 -31.23
CA ARG A 371 -10.29 15.08 -30.05
C ARG A 371 -9.35 13.88 -30.10
N TYR A 372 -8.71 13.61 -28.99
CA TYR A 372 -7.85 12.46 -28.81
C TYR A 372 -8.40 11.57 -27.68
N ASP A 373 -8.43 10.27 -27.93
CA ASP A 373 -8.81 9.24 -26.94
C ASP A 373 -7.56 8.50 -26.47
N PRO A 374 -7.14 8.68 -25.19
CA PRO A 374 -5.93 8.02 -24.67
C PRO A 374 -6.01 6.49 -24.61
N GLN A 375 -7.20 5.90 -24.70
CA GLN A 375 -7.38 4.45 -24.64
C GLN A 375 -7.17 3.78 -26.00
N THR A 376 -7.56 4.48 -27.07
CA THR A 376 -7.46 3.94 -28.44
C THR A 376 -6.28 4.48 -29.24
N ASN A 377 -5.60 5.53 -28.72
CA ASN A 377 -4.52 6.31 -29.37
C ASN A 377 -5.02 7.00 -30.62
#